data_d7d02074288e258119598f60e2ae8a3e
#
_entry.id   d7d02074288e258119598f60e2ae8a3e
#
_cell.length_a   1.000
_cell.length_b   1.000
_cell.length_c   1.000
_cell.angle_alpha   90.00
_cell.angle_beta   90.00
_cell.angle_gamma   90.00
#
_symmetry.space_group_name_H-M   'P 1'
#
loop_
_entity.id
_entity.type
_entity.pdbx_description
1 polymer ?
#
loop_
_entity_poly.entity_id
_entity_poly.type
_entity_poly.pdbx_seq_one_letter_code
_entity_poly.pdbx_strand_id
1 'polypeptide(L)'
;MEDCLFCKLVQGSIPSKKLYEDADILAFHDVRPIAPVHFLIIPKAHVETLYDAGMEHHRALGKMLALAGQLAREAGATDGFRTIVNCGRVGHQEVYHLHMHVIGGPDPLGPMITRRI
;
A
#
# COMPACT_ATOMS: atom_id res chain seq x y z
N MET A 1 -14.34 -0.97 -12.98
CA MET A 1 -14.43 0.17 -12.06
C MET A 1 -13.86 1.42 -12.70
N GLU A 2 -14.67 2.07 -13.51
CA GLU A 2 -14.22 3.20 -14.32
C GLU A 2 -13.81 4.40 -13.48
N ASP A 3 -14.45 4.58 -12.33
CA ASP A 3 -14.17 5.73 -11.48
C ASP A 3 -13.05 5.48 -10.48
N CYS A 4 -12.49 4.27 -10.45
CA CYS A 4 -11.44 3.95 -9.49
C CYS A 4 -10.08 4.37 -10.03
N LEU A 5 -9.43 5.31 -9.35
CA LEU A 5 -8.09 5.77 -9.69
C LEU A 5 -7.09 4.62 -9.75
N PHE A 6 -7.14 3.73 -8.76
CA PHE A 6 -6.17 2.62 -8.70
C PHE A 6 -6.45 1.54 -9.74
N CYS A 7 -7.72 1.32 -10.10
CA CYS A 7 -8.02 0.45 -11.23
C CYS A 7 -7.44 1.00 -12.53
N LYS A 8 -7.46 2.32 -12.70
CA LYS A 8 -6.85 2.96 -13.87
C LYS A 8 -5.33 2.78 -13.89
N LEU A 9 -4.69 2.81 -12.72
CA LEU A 9 -3.26 2.52 -12.62
C LEU A 9 -2.97 1.07 -12.99
N VAL A 10 -3.79 0.15 -12.51
CA VAL A 10 -3.65 -1.29 -12.82
C VAL A 10 -3.80 -1.52 -14.32
N GLN A 11 -4.74 -0.85 -14.96
CA GLN A 11 -5.00 -0.99 -16.39
C GLN A 11 -3.96 -0.29 -17.26
N GLY A 12 -3.14 0.58 -16.66
CA GLY A 12 -2.18 1.36 -17.41
C GLY A 12 -2.75 2.60 -18.09
N SER A 13 -4.01 2.95 -17.78
CA SER A 13 -4.66 4.14 -18.34
C SER A 13 -4.03 5.43 -17.82
N ILE A 14 -3.46 5.38 -16.64
CA ILE A 14 -2.76 6.49 -15.99
C ILE A 14 -1.34 6.00 -15.67
N PRO A 15 -0.31 6.80 -15.94
CA PRO A 15 1.06 6.40 -15.63
C PRO A 15 1.33 6.40 -14.15
N SER A 16 2.25 5.53 -13.71
CA SER A 16 2.71 5.46 -12.33
C SER A 16 4.18 5.08 -12.31
N LYS A 17 4.86 5.43 -11.22
CA LYS A 17 6.23 4.97 -11.00
C LYS A 17 6.17 3.65 -10.26
N LYS A 18 6.20 2.56 -11.02
CA LYS A 18 6.08 1.22 -10.47
C LYS A 18 7.36 0.75 -9.80
N LEU A 19 7.20 0.06 -8.66
CA LEU A 19 8.29 -0.66 -8.01
C LEU A 19 8.21 -2.14 -8.35
N TYR A 20 7.00 -2.68 -8.45
CA TYR A 20 6.79 -4.11 -8.63
C TYR A 20 5.40 -4.36 -9.18
N GLU A 21 5.29 -5.39 -9.98
CA GLU A 21 3.98 -5.79 -10.54
C GLU A 21 4.01 -7.27 -10.86
N ASP A 22 2.93 -7.97 -10.50
CA ASP A 22 2.70 -9.33 -10.96
C ASP A 22 1.21 -9.51 -11.26
N ALA A 23 0.75 -10.76 -11.37
CA ALA A 23 -0.64 -11.03 -11.72
C ALA A 23 -1.62 -10.57 -10.64
N ASP A 24 -1.18 -10.45 -9.40
CA ASP A 24 -2.07 -10.23 -8.25
C ASP A 24 -1.96 -8.83 -7.65
N ILE A 25 -0.78 -8.20 -7.70
CA ILE A 25 -0.52 -6.94 -7.01
C ILE A 25 0.26 -5.96 -7.88
N LEU A 26 0.14 -4.68 -7.50
CA LEU A 26 0.92 -3.59 -8.08
C LEU A 26 1.47 -2.74 -6.94
N ALA A 27 2.75 -2.41 -7.00
CA ALA A 27 3.37 -1.47 -6.06
C ALA A 27 3.89 -0.26 -6.82
N PHE A 28 3.63 0.94 -6.30
CA PHE A 28 4.00 2.18 -6.97
C PHE A 28 4.25 3.29 -5.97
N HIS A 29 5.11 4.24 -6.34
CA HIS A 29 5.44 5.38 -5.47
C HIS A 29 4.23 6.30 -5.29
N ASP A 30 4.04 6.77 -4.05
CA ASP A 30 3.03 7.79 -3.79
C ASP A 30 3.46 9.11 -4.43
N VAL A 31 2.53 9.79 -5.10
CA VAL A 31 2.84 11.06 -5.77
C VAL A 31 2.97 12.23 -4.78
N ARG A 32 2.49 12.03 -3.55
CA ARG A 32 2.59 13.02 -2.46
C ARG A 32 3.18 12.35 -1.24
N PRO A 33 4.46 11.97 -1.29
CA PRO A 33 5.05 11.21 -0.19
C PRO A 33 5.12 12.04 1.10
N ILE A 34 4.88 11.37 2.23
CA ILE A 34 5.00 12.01 3.54
C ILE A 34 6.31 11.61 4.24
N ALA A 35 7.13 10.82 3.58
CA ALA A 35 8.42 10.37 4.09
C ALA A 35 9.34 10.10 2.90
N PRO A 36 10.67 9.99 3.12
CA PRO A 36 11.60 9.71 2.02
C PRO A 36 11.29 8.44 1.25
N VAL A 37 10.78 7.41 1.93
CA VAL A 37 10.25 6.21 1.29
C VAL A 37 8.75 6.19 1.55
N HIS A 38 7.96 6.25 0.51
CA HIS A 38 6.51 6.16 0.63
C HIS A 38 5.95 5.60 -0.67
N PHE A 39 5.54 4.35 -0.63
CA PHE A 39 4.89 3.70 -1.76
C PHE A 39 3.65 2.96 -1.31
N LEU A 40 2.85 2.55 -2.26
CA LEU A 40 1.60 1.84 -2.03
C LEU A 40 1.71 0.46 -2.66
N ILE A 41 1.10 -0.52 -2.01
CA ILE A 41 0.90 -1.85 -2.60
C ILE A 41 -0.60 -2.11 -2.63
N ILE A 42 -1.11 -2.46 -3.81
CA ILE A 42 -2.54 -2.68 -3.99
C ILE A 42 -2.79 -4.04 -4.63
N PRO A 43 -3.93 -4.68 -4.33
CA PRO A 43 -4.37 -5.81 -5.13
C PRO A 43 -4.84 -5.31 -6.49
N LYS A 44 -4.62 -6.08 -7.54
CA LYS A 44 -5.13 -5.74 -8.88
C LYS A 44 -6.64 -5.89 -8.94
N ALA A 45 -7.18 -6.88 -8.23
CA ALA A 45 -8.62 -7.02 -8.09
C ALA A 45 -9.17 -5.82 -7.32
N HIS A 46 -10.31 -5.30 -7.77
CA HIS A 46 -10.97 -4.19 -7.07
C HIS A 46 -11.69 -4.72 -5.84
N VAL A 47 -11.16 -4.41 -4.67
CA VAL A 47 -11.82 -4.64 -3.40
C VAL A 47 -11.76 -3.31 -2.63
N GLU A 48 -12.91 -2.81 -2.18
CA GLU A 48 -12.99 -1.44 -1.69
C GLU A 48 -12.31 -1.25 -0.34
N THR A 49 -12.63 -2.10 0.62
CA THR A 49 -12.14 -1.97 1.99
C THR A 49 -11.75 -3.33 2.56
N LEU A 50 -11.11 -3.30 3.74
CA LEU A 50 -10.85 -4.54 4.48
C LEU A 50 -12.14 -5.25 4.92
N TYR A 51 -13.25 -4.53 5.07
CA TYR A 51 -14.53 -5.17 5.35
C TYR A 51 -14.99 -6.05 4.21
N ASP A 52 -14.64 -5.67 2.98
CA ASP A 52 -15.07 -6.38 1.77
C ASP A 52 -14.08 -7.49 1.38
N ALA A 53 -12.90 -7.50 1.97
CA ALA A 53 -11.89 -8.51 1.69
C ALA A 53 -12.33 -9.86 2.26
N GLY A 54 -12.16 -10.91 1.47
CA GLY A 54 -12.49 -12.26 1.88
C GLY A 54 -11.35 -13.22 1.57
N MET A 55 -11.57 -14.50 1.83
CA MET A 55 -10.55 -15.52 1.60
C MET A 55 -10.17 -15.65 0.13
N GLU A 56 -11.04 -15.24 -0.79
CA GLU A 56 -10.70 -15.20 -2.20
C GLU A 56 -9.58 -14.20 -2.52
N HIS A 57 -9.31 -13.27 -1.60
CA HIS A 57 -8.26 -12.27 -1.76
C HIS A 57 -6.96 -12.63 -1.03
N HIS A 58 -6.90 -13.81 -0.37
CA HIS A 58 -5.77 -14.12 0.52
C HIS A 58 -4.42 -14.11 -0.20
N ARG A 59 -4.39 -14.52 -1.46
CA ARG A 59 -3.14 -14.57 -2.22
C ARG A 59 -2.57 -13.17 -2.43
N ALA A 60 -3.40 -12.23 -2.88
CA ALA A 60 -2.96 -10.86 -3.09
C ALA A 60 -2.57 -10.20 -1.77
N LEU A 61 -3.40 -10.34 -0.74
CA LEU A 61 -3.14 -9.74 0.57
C LEU A 61 -1.88 -10.30 1.21
N GLY A 62 -1.67 -11.61 1.10
CA GLY A 62 -0.46 -12.25 1.59
C GLY A 62 0.79 -11.74 0.88
N LYS A 63 0.73 -11.58 -0.45
CA LYS A 63 1.84 -11.02 -1.22
C LYS A 63 2.17 -9.59 -0.80
N MET A 64 1.14 -8.77 -0.56
CA MET A 64 1.34 -7.39 -0.14
C MET A 64 2.20 -7.32 1.12
N LEU A 65 1.89 -8.13 2.11
CA LEU A 65 2.68 -8.18 3.34
C LEU A 65 4.02 -8.88 3.14
N ALA A 66 4.02 -9.99 2.41
CA ALA A 66 5.24 -10.79 2.25
C ALA A 66 6.33 -10.06 1.46
N LEU A 67 5.95 -9.22 0.51
CA LEU A 67 6.90 -8.50 -0.32
C LEU A 67 7.26 -7.11 0.21
N ALA A 68 6.53 -6.62 1.21
CA ALA A 68 6.72 -5.26 1.71
C ALA A 68 8.17 -5.00 2.16
N GLY A 69 8.77 -5.95 2.88
CA GLY A 69 10.13 -5.79 3.39
C GLY A 69 11.18 -5.70 2.30
N GLN A 70 11.09 -6.57 1.29
CA GLN A 70 12.01 -6.55 0.17
C GLN A 70 11.89 -5.24 -0.61
N LEU A 71 10.67 -4.84 -0.92
CA LEU A 71 10.42 -3.61 -1.68
C LEU A 71 10.85 -2.37 -0.89
N ALA A 72 10.61 -2.35 0.41
CA ALA A 72 11.01 -1.24 1.26
C ALA A 72 12.54 -1.12 1.29
N ARG A 73 13.25 -2.24 1.43
CA ARG A 73 14.70 -2.25 1.42
C ARG A 73 15.26 -1.72 0.11
N GLU A 74 14.70 -2.19 -1.01
CA GLU A 74 15.12 -1.75 -2.34
C GLU A 74 14.84 -0.27 -2.56
N ALA A 75 13.80 0.26 -1.93
CA ALA A 75 13.45 1.68 -2.03
C ALA A 75 14.26 2.56 -1.08
N GLY A 76 15.07 1.97 -0.20
CA GLY A 76 15.95 2.73 0.69
C GLY A 76 15.60 2.66 2.18
N ALA A 77 14.53 1.97 2.56
CA ALA A 77 14.17 1.80 3.96
C ALA A 77 14.85 0.54 4.51
N THR A 78 16.12 0.69 4.93
CA THR A 78 16.95 -0.45 5.31
C THR A 78 16.96 -0.73 6.81
N ASP A 79 16.37 0.14 7.63
CA ASP A 79 16.36 0.01 9.08
C ASP A 79 14.95 0.10 9.65
N GLY A 80 13.99 -0.40 8.91
CA GLY A 80 12.60 -0.46 9.35
C GLY A 80 11.67 0.40 8.52
N PHE A 81 10.39 0.10 8.63
CA PHE A 81 9.35 0.83 7.92
C PHE A 81 8.01 0.57 8.62
N ARG A 82 7.01 1.32 8.24
CA ARG A 82 5.65 1.19 8.76
C ARG A 82 4.70 0.84 7.63
N THR A 83 3.79 -0.10 7.90
CA THR A 83 2.70 -0.40 6.97
C THR A 83 1.39 0.10 7.56
N ILE A 84 0.57 0.72 6.72
CA ILE A 84 -0.73 1.26 7.14
C ILE A 84 -1.77 0.85 6.11
N VAL A 85 -2.85 0.24 6.59
CA VAL A 85 -4.05 -0.02 5.78
C VAL A 85 -5.21 0.69 6.46
N ASN A 86 -5.72 1.72 5.82
CA ASN A 86 -6.87 2.47 6.32
C ASN A 86 -8.15 1.81 5.82
N CYS A 87 -9.14 1.72 6.67
CA CYS A 87 -10.41 1.09 6.31
C CYS A 87 -11.57 2.02 6.65
N GLY A 88 -12.30 2.43 5.63
CA GLY A 88 -13.54 3.18 5.76
C GLY A 88 -13.38 4.60 6.27
N ARG A 89 -14.51 5.18 6.66
CA ARG A 89 -14.57 6.58 7.10
C ARG A 89 -13.77 6.82 8.37
N VAL A 90 -13.91 5.95 9.36
CA VAL A 90 -13.21 6.13 10.63
C VAL A 90 -11.70 5.97 10.47
N GLY A 91 -11.28 5.08 9.57
CA GLY A 91 -9.86 4.90 9.26
C GLY A 91 -9.29 5.95 8.31
N HIS A 92 -10.13 6.87 7.83
CA HIS A 92 -9.73 7.92 6.88
C HIS A 92 -9.21 7.34 5.55
N GLN A 93 -9.93 6.38 5.02
CA GLN A 93 -9.59 5.80 3.72
C GLN A 93 -9.96 6.80 2.61
N GLU A 94 -8.98 7.24 1.84
CA GLU A 94 -9.20 8.27 0.83
C GLU A 94 -9.61 7.70 -0.53
N VAL A 95 -9.03 6.56 -0.90
CA VAL A 95 -9.36 5.88 -2.15
C VAL A 95 -10.00 4.53 -1.82
N TYR A 96 -11.19 4.29 -2.34
CA TYR A 96 -11.93 3.04 -2.06
C TYR A 96 -11.54 1.93 -3.03
N HIS A 97 -10.28 1.61 -2.99
CA HIS A 97 -9.62 0.45 -3.53
C HIS A 97 -8.55 0.13 -2.47
N LEU A 98 -8.69 -0.99 -1.80
CA LEU A 98 -7.82 -1.38 -0.70
C LEU A 98 -6.36 -1.17 -1.05
N HIS A 99 -5.61 -0.52 -0.18
CA HIS A 99 -4.20 -0.26 -0.40
C HIS A 99 -3.44 -0.20 0.90
N MET A 100 -2.18 -0.57 0.84
CA MET A 100 -1.28 -0.54 1.98
C MET A 100 -0.19 0.47 1.70
N HIS A 101 -0.07 1.48 2.59
CA HIS A 101 1.06 2.39 2.58
C HIS A 101 2.27 1.69 3.18
N VAL A 102 3.43 1.89 2.56
CA VAL A 102 4.71 1.50 3.13
C VAL A 102 5.52 2.78 3.27
N ILE A 103 5.86 3.12 4.51
CA ILE A 103 6.47 4.41 4.85
C ILE A 103 7.75 4.16 5.62
N GLY A 104 8.83 4.82 5.22
CA GLY A 104 10.11 4.67 5.87
C GLY A 104 11.09 5.75 5.45
N GLY A 105 12.33 5.53 5.82
CA GLY A 105 13.42 6.44 5.52
C GLY A 105 14.59 6.17 6.43
N PRO A 106 15.64 7.04 6.41
CA PRO A 106 16.80 6.84 7.26
C PRO A 106 16.53 7.16 8.73
N ASP A 107 15.53 7.99 9.03
CA ASP A 107 15.24 8.43 10.39
C ASP A 107 13.98 7.79 10.93
N PRO A 108 13.87 7.60 12.26
CA PRO A 108 12.66 7.08 12.86
C PRO A 108 11.44 7.93 12.57
N LEU A 109 10.30 7.27 12.31
CA LEU A 109 9.03 7.94 12.04
C LEU A 109 8.33 8.44 13.29
N GLY A 110 8.77 7.97 14.46
CA GLY A 110 8.08 8.23 15.71
C GLY A 110 6.96 7.23 15.96
N PRO A 111 6.47 7.15 17.21
CA PRO A 111 5.44 6.16 17.55
C PRO A 111 4.06 6.61 17.07
N MET A 112 3.28 5.64 16.60
CA MET A 112 1.85 5.85 16.33
C MET A 112 1.03 5.58 17.58
N ILE A 113 1.41 4.53 18.31
CA ILE A 113 0.76 4.13 19.55
C ILE A 113 1.73 4.45 20.68
N THR A 114 1.31 5.35 21.58
CA THR A 114 2.24 5.90 22.58
C THR A 114 1.90 5.47 24.02
N ARG A 115 0.93 4.60 24.20
CA ARG A 115 0.56 4.14 25.54
C ARG A 115 1.59 3.21 26.10
N ARG A 116 1.66 3.17 27.44
CA ARG A 116 2.46 2.16 28.13
C ARG A 116 1.75 0.82 28.08
N ILE A 117 2.53 -0.22 28.04
CA ILE A 117 2.03 -1.59 28.09
C ILE A 117 2.26 -2.16 29.49
#